data_9bfe888e8a09d234f4006a43244fb65f
#
_entry.id   9bfe888e8a09d234f4006a43244fb65f
#
_cell.length_a   1.000
_cell.length_b   1.000
_cell.length_c   1.000
_cell.angle_alpha   90.00
_cell.angle_beta   90.00
_cell.angle_gamma   90.00
#
_symmetry.space_group_name_H-M   'P 1'
#
loop_
_entity.id
_entity.type
_entity.pdbx_description
1 polymer ?
#
loop_
_entity_poly.entity_id
_entity_poly.type
_entity_poly.pdbx_seq_one_letter_code
_entity_poly.pdbx_strand_id
1 'polypeptide(L)'
;KAGSKVTGSVTGSGSSALLPLAKDAASKFKALNPDVSITLNGGGSGTGLKQVADGSVNIGNSDVPAESKLKPEVAKGLVDHKVCVVTMAPVINKDLAAKVKSLTKAQLTDIFTAKVTNWKQVGGPDEPIVLITRPATSGTRALFQEFALGGAKEATNKSLETDDSGTLLQSVKDNKGAIGYVALSYLVNNKDVATVAIDGVEPTLDNTYSGK
;
A
#
# COMPACT_ATOMS: atom_id res chain seq x y z
N LYS A 1 -40.66 -10.48 -13.26
CA LYS A 1 -39.77 -11.63 -12.88
C LYS A 1 -39.01 -11.18 -11.66
N ALA A 2 -39.30 -11.77 -10.47
CA ALA A 2 -38.45 -11.62 -9.31
C ALA A 2 -37.09 -12.19 -9.68
N GLY A 3 -36.04 -11.34 -9.68
CA GLY A 3 -34.69 -11.81 -9.87
C GLY A 3 -34.36 -12.85 -8.80
N SER A 4 -33.63 -13.91 -9.15
CA SER A 4 -33.17 -14.89 -8.19
C SER A 4 -32.42 -14.19 -7.07
N LYS A 5 -32.84 -14.41 -5.82
CA LYS A 5 -32.25 -13.81 -4.64
C LYS A 5 -30.82 -14.32 -4.51
N VAL A 6 -29.83 -13.40 -4.54
CA VAL A 6 -28.43 -13.79 -4.37
C VAL A 6 -28.18 -14.08 -2.89
N THR A 7 -27.68 -15.26 -2.59
CA THR A 7 -27.36 -15.71 -1.22
C THR A 7 -26.01 -16.39 -1.19
N GLY A 8 -25.43 -16.53 -0.03
CA GLY A 8 -24.18 -17.24 0.16
C GLY A 8 -23.12 -16.41 0.91
N SER A 9 -21.91 -16.95 0.96
CA SER A 9 -20.79 -16.30 1.63
C SER A 9 -19.58 -16.17 0.70
N VAL A 10 -18.89 -15.02 0.79
CA VAL A 10 -17.65 -14.74 0.07
C VAL A 10 -16.61 -14.32 1.09
N THR A 11 -15.43 -14.93 1.00
CA THR A 11 -14.27 -14.55 1.80
C THR A 11 -13.17 -14.00 0.89
N GLY A 12 -12.54 -12.92 1.32
CA GLY A 12 -11.41 -12.32 0.61
C GLY A 12 -10.31 -11.90 1.57
N SER A 13 -9.09 -11.95 1.10
CA SER A 13 -7.92 -11.51 1.87
C SER A 13 -6.85 -10.94 0.95
N GLY A 14 -5.87 -10.25 1.51
CA GLY A 14 -4.69 -9.85 0.78
C GLY A 14 -4.32 -8.38 0.91
N SER A 15 -4.19 -7.67 -0.20
CA SER A 15 -3.73 -6.28 -0.23
C SER A 15 -4.47 -5.39 0.77
N SER A 16 -3.72 -4.78 1.68
CA SER A 16 -4.28 -3.75 2.57
C SER A 16 -4.50 -2.43 1.84
N ALA A 17 -3.77 -2.17 0.75
CA ALA A 17 -3.98 -0.99 -0.09
C ALA A 17 -5.33 -1.02 -0.81
N LEU A 18 -5.76 -2.19 -1.29
CA LEU A 18 -7.06 -2.39 -1.94
C LEU A 18 -8.23 -2.52 -0.94
N LEU A 19 -7.94 -2.85 0.31
CA LEU A 19 -8.95 -3.18 1.31
C LEU A 19 -10.05 -2.12 1.52
N PRO A 20 -9.74 -0.80 1.57
CA PRO A 20 -10.79 0.23 1.69
C PRO A 20 -11.80 0.21 0.54
N LEU A 21 -11.31 0.10 -0.70
CA LEU A 21 -12.16 0.02 -1.89
C LEU A 21 -13.01 -1.26 -1.87
N ALA A 22 -12.38 -2.41 -1.55
CA ALA A 22 -13.07 -3.70 -1.49
C ALA A 22 -14.17 -3.70 -0.42
N LYS A 23 -13.93 -3.10 0.75
CA LYS A 23 -14.94 -2.97 1.81
C LYS A 23 -16.10 -2.06 1.41
N ASP A 24 -15.83 -0.93 0.73
CA ASP A 24 -16.90 -0.05 0.23
C ASP A 24 -17.76 -0.77 -0.82
N ALA A 25 -17.13 -1.45 -1.77
CA ALA A 25 -17.82 -2.26 -2.77
C ALA A 25 -18.67 -3.38 -2.13
N ALA A 26 -18.11 -4.09 -1.16
CA ALA A 26 -18.84 -5.14 -0.41
C ALA A 26 -20.05 -4.57 0.34
N SER A 27 -19.91 -3.41 0.98
CA SER A 27 -21.00 -2.74 1.67
C SER A 27 -22.15 -2.39 0.71
N LYS A 28 -21.82 -1.81 -0.45
CA LYS A 28 -22.82 -1.46 -1.48
C LYS A 28 -23.48 -2.70 -2.07
N PHE A 29 -22.71 -3.75 -2.33
CA PHE A 29 -23.24 -5.02 -2.82
C PHE A 29 -24.19 -5.67 -1.82
N LYS A 30 -23.83 -5.69 -0.54
CA LYS A 30 -24.67 -6.22 0.53
C LYS A 30 -25.97 -5.42 0.72
N ALA A 31 -25.95 -4.11 0.53
CA ALA A 31 -27.16 -3.29 0.58
C ALA A 31 -28.20 -3.70 -0.50
N LEU A 32 -27.72 -4.17 -1.65
CA LEU A 32 -28.57 -4.67 -2.74
C LEU A 32 -28.90 -6.17 -2.57
N ASN A 33 -28.10 -6.92 -1.81
CA ASN A 33 -28.19 -8.36 -1.63
C ASN A 33 -28.03 -8.72 -0.12
N PRO A 34 -29.05 -8.45 0.71
CA PRO A 34 -28.90 -8.50 2.18
C PRO A 34 -28.61 -9.90 2.73
N ASP A 35 -28.92 -10.96 1.95
CA ASP A 35 -28.68 -12.34 2.35
C ASP A 35 -27.28 -12.87 1.98
N VAL A 36 -26.40 -12.00 1.49
CA VAL A 36 -24.98 -12.33 1.21
C VAL A 36 -24.12 -11.95 2.40
N SER A 37 -23.24 -12.86 2.83
CA SER A 37 -22.17 -12.59 3.79
C SER A 37 -20.85 -12.34 3.08
N ILE A 38 -20.17 -11.23 3.36
CA ILE A 38 -18.86 -10.90 2.79
C ILE A 38 -17.91 -10.59 3.92
N THR A 39 -16.79 -11.33 3.96
CA THR A 39 -15.71 -11.10 4.94
C THR A 39 -14.42 -10.78 4.20
N LEU A 40 -13.82 -9.63 4.51
CA LEU A 40 -12.60 -9.13 3.87
C LEU A 40 -11.54 -8.82 4.91
N ASN A 41 -10.34 -9.36 4.72
CA ASN A 41 -9.18 -9.17 5.59
C ASN A 41 -7.98 -8.62 4.80
N GLY A 42 -7.11 -7.89 5.50
CA GLY A 42 -5.78 -7.50 5.00
C GLY A 42 -4.79 -8.68 5.10
N GLY A 43 -3.50 -8.35 5.14
CA GLY A 43 -2.41 -9.31 5.29
C GLY A 43 -1.37 -9.26 4.18
N GLY A 44 -1.57 -8.37 3.20
CA GLY A 44 -0.69 -8.15 2.06
C GLY A 44 -1.01 -9.03 0.85
N SER A 45 -0.58 -8.58 -0.32
CA SER A 45 -0.86 -9.22 -1.61
C SER A 45 -0.39 -10.68 -1.66
N GLY A 46 0.80 -10.97 -1.13
CA GLY A 46 1.33 -12.33 -1.11
C GLY A 46 0.50 -13.30 -0.28
N THR A 47 -0.06 -12.83 0.85
CA THR A 47 -0.98 -13.61 1.68
C THR A 47 -2.28 -13.92 0.92
N GLY A 48 -2.88 -12.90 0.30
CA GLY A 48 -4.12 -13.07 -0.48
C GLY A 48 -3.95 -14.02 -1.65
N LEU A 49 -2.86 -13.87 -2.41
CA LEU A 49 -2.56 -14.75 -3.53
C LEU A 49 -2.34 -16.21 -3.10
N LYS A 50 -1.63 -16.43 -1.99
CA LYS A 50 -1.43 -17.76 -1.43
C LYS A 50 -2.77 -18.39 -1.01
N GLN A 51 -3.59 -17.64 -0.27
CA GLN A 51 -4.86 -18.15 0.27
C GLN A 51 -5.91 -18.40 -0.81
N VAL A 52 -5.97 -17.60 -1.88
CA VAL A 52 -6.88 -17.93 -2.99
C VAL A 52 -6.36 -19.12 -3.79
N ALA A 53 -5.06 -19.30 -3.91
CA ALA A 53 -4.46 -20.42 -4.61
C ALA A 53 -4.67 -21.77 -3.88
N ASP A 54 -4.68 -21.78 -2.54
CA ASP A 54 -4.94 -22.98 -1.73
C ASP A 54 -6.43 -23.18 -1.39
N GLY A 55 -7.30 -22.26 -1.84
CA GLY A 55 -8.74 -22.34 -1.63
C GLY A 55 -9.22 -21.90 -0.24
N SER A 56 -8.36 -21.33 0.60
CA SER A 56 -8.73 -20.81 1.93
C SER A 56 -9.65 -19.59 1.85
N VAL A 57 -9.61 -18.84 0.75
CA VAL A 57 -10.50 -17.72 0.45
C VAL A 57 -11.00 -17.81 -0.99
N ASN A 58 -12.12 -17.15 -1.27
CA ASN A 58 -12.69 -17.09 -2.63
C ASN A 58 -12.00 -16.03 -3.50
N ILE A 59 -11.52 -14.94 -2.89
CA ILE A 59 -10.92 -13.80 -3.58
C ILE A 59 -9.58 -13.45 -2.93
N GLY A 60 -8.51 -13.41 -3.74
CA GLY A 60 -7.21 -12.92 -3.34
C GLY A 60 -7.02 -11.48 -3.85
N ASN A 61 -6.99 -10.51 -2.95
CA ASN A 61 -6.71 -9.11 -3.30
C ASN A 61 -5.21 -8.90 -3.45
N SER A 62 -4.79 -8.33 -4.57
CA SER A 62 -3.36 -8.11 -4.85
C SER A 62 -3.11 -6.81 -5.62
N ASP A 63 -2.00 -6.15 -5.30
CA ASP A 63 -1.48 -4.99 -6.03
C ASP A 63 -0.50 -5.42 -7.14
N VAL A 64 -0.12 -6.69 -7.16
CA VAL A 64 0.86 -7.25 -8.08
C VAL A 64 0.32 -8.51 -8.76
N PRO A 65 0.83 -8.87 -9.96
CA PRO A 65 0.44 -10.11 -10.63
C PRO A 65 0.75 -11.35 -9.78
N ALA A 66 -0.04 -12.41 -9.94
CA ALA A 66 0.13 -13.66 -9.19
C ALA A 66 1.53 -14.27 -9.37
N GLU A 67 2.08 -14.17 -10.57
CA GLU A 67 3.41 -14.70 -10.94
C GLU A 67 4.57 -14.04 -10.16
N SER A 68 4.37 -12.84 -9.63
CA SER A 68 5.38 -12.15 -8.83
C SER A 68 5.53 -12.72 -7.42
N LYS A 69 4.56 -13.50 -6.94
CA LYS A 69 4.49 -14.04 -5.58
C LYS A 69 4.31 -15.56 -5.51
N LEU A 70 3.85 -16.17 -6.59
CA LEU A 70 3.56 -17.59 -6.69
C LEU A 70 4.39 -18.25 -7.78
N LYS A 71 4.59 -19.55 -7.67
CA LYS A 71 5.20 -20.32 -8.75
C LYS A 71 4.31 -20.29 -10.00
N PRO A 72 4.88 -20.28 -11.23
CA PRO A 72 4.10 -20.16 -12.47
C PRO A 72 2.99 -21.20 -12.62
N GLU A 73 3.23 -22.44 -12.20
CA GLU A 73 2.25 -23.53 -12.25
C GLU A 73 1.03 -23.28 -11.33
N VAL A 74 1.22 -22.57 -10.22
CA VAL A 74 0.14 -22.19 -9.29
C VAL A 74 -0.59 -20.96 -9.81
N ALA A 75 0.15 -19.94 -10.24
CA ALA A 75 -0.41 -18.68 -10.75
C ALA A 75 -1.35 -18.91 -11.95
N LYS A 76 -1.01 -19.82 -12.84
CA LYS A 76 -1.85 -20.19 -14.02
C LYS A 76 -3.25 -20.71 -13.68
N GLY A 77 -3.44 -21.21 -12.45
CA GLY A 77 -4.75 -21.66 -11.98
C GLY A 77 -5.67 -20.53 -11.51
N LEU A 78 -5.18 -19.31 -11.42
CA LEU A 78 -5.93 -18.14 -10.95
C LEU A 78 -6.43 -17.30 -12.11
N VAL A 79 -7.58 -16.66 -11.91
CA VAL A 79 -8.15 -15.69 -12.86
C VAL A 79 -7.91 -14.29 -12.33
N ASP A 80 -7.22 -13.46 -13.11
CA ASP A 80 -6.94 -12.06 -12.75
C ASP A 80 -8.10 -11.14 -13.18
N HIS A 81 -8.63 -10.39 -12.22
CA HIS A 81 -9.64 -9.36 -12.42
C HIS A 81 -9.08 -7.99 -12.04
N LYS A 82 -8.64 -7.21 -13.03
CA LYS A 82 -8.17 -5.84 -12.83
C LYS A 82 -9.34 -4.91 -12.46
N VAL A 83 -9.32 -4.35 -11.26
CA VAL A 83 -10.43 -3.56 -10.71
C VAL A 83 -10.14 -2.07 -10.58
N CYS A 84 -8.87 -1.69 -10.40
CA CYS A 84 -8.46 -0.28 -10.28
C CYS A 84 -6.97 -0.09 -10.52
N VAL A 85 -6.56 1.18 -10.61
CA VAL A 85 -5.17 1.61 -10.54
C VAL A 85 -4.90 2.10 -9.11
N VAL A 86 -3.74 1.75 -8.56
CA VAL A 86 -3.32 2.18 -7.22
C VAL A 86 -2.16 3.16 -7.34
N THR A 87 -2.29 4.32 -6.69
CA THR A 87 -1.20 5.29 -6.54
C THR A 87 -0.55 5.09 -5.18
N MET A 88 0.77 4.98 -5.15
CA MET A 88 1.56 4.90 -3.93
C MET A 88 2.19 6.26 -3.63
N ALA A 89 2.19 6.66 -2.37
CA ALA A 89 2.76 7.92 -1.93
C ALA A 89 3.71 7.70 -0.76
N PRO A 90 4.90 8.34 -0.76
CA PRO A 90 5.69 8.46 0.45
C PRO A 90 4.95 9.35 1.44
N VAL A 91 4.97 8.95 2.71
CA VAL A 91 4.35 9.68 3.81
C VAL A 91 5.36 9.94 4.91
N ILE A 92 5.31 11.13 5.48
CA ILE A 92 6.17 11.57 6.56
C ILE A 92 5.34 12.05 7.75
N ASN A 93 5.98 12.08 8.92
CA ASN A 93 5.40 12.77 10.06
C ASN A 93 5.08 14.23 9.69
N LYS A 94 3.92 14.72 10.11
CA LYS A 94 3.43 16.06 9.75
C LYS A 94 4.36 17.19 10.17
N ASP A 95 5.14 17.00 11.25
CA ASP A 95 6.07 18.04 11.73
C ASP A 95 7.23 18.28 10.77
N LEU A 96 7.51 17.35 9.86
CA LEU A 96 8.51 17.48 8.80
C LEU A 96 8.00 18.27 7.58
N ALA A 97 6.70 18.33 7.37
CA ALA A 97 6.08 18.83 6.14
C ALA A 97 6.43 20.29 5.79
N ALA A 98 6.71 21.12 6.80
CA ALA A 98 7.11 22.51 6.58
C ALA A 98 8.47 22.65 5.85
N LYS A 99 9.39 21.68 6.06
CA LYS A 99 10.76 21.70 5.55
C LYS A 99 11.02 20.65 4.46
N VAL A 100 10.29 19.51 4.49
CA VAL A 100 10.46 18.41 3.54
C VAL A 100 9.22 18.33 2.64
N LYS A 101 9.22 19.08 1.55
CA LYS A 101 8.09 19.14 0.60
C LYS A 101 8.26 18.22 -0.58
N SER A 102 9.49 17.99 -1.01
CA SER A 102 9.82 17.14 -2.15
C SER A 102 11.15 16.44 -1.92
N LEU A 103 11.25 15.21 -2.38
CA LEU A 103 12.48 14.44 -2.44
C LEU A 103 12.71 14.01 -3.89
N THR A 104 13.97 13.99 -4.32
CA THR A 104 14.29 13.32 -5.59
C THR A 104 14.20 11.81 -5.44
N LYS A 105 14.01 11.08 -6.54
CA LYS A 105 14.08 9.60 -6.52
C LYS A 105 15.39 9.09 -5.92
N ALA A 106 16.51 9.78 -6.20
CA ALA A 106 17.80 9.43 -5.64
C ALA A 106 17.82 9.60 -4.11
N GLN A 107 17.34 10.74 -3.59
CA GLN A 107 17.24 10.99 -2.15
C GLN A 107 16.32 9.98 -1.47
N LEU A 108 15.18 9.68 -2.09
CA LEU A 108 14.23 8.69 -1.59
C LEU A 108 14.89 7.30 -1.50
N THR A 109 15.61 6.89 -2.56
CA THR A 109 16.36 5.64 -2.58
C THR A 109 17.43 5.60 -1.49
N ASP A 110 18.20 6.67 -1.31
CA ASP A 110 19.24 6.73 -0.28
C ASP A 110 18.67 6.69 1.14
N ILE A 111 17.49 7.26 1.37
CA ILE A 111 16.75 7.14 2.63
C ILE A 111 16.33 5.69 2.86
N PHE A 112 15.64 5.05 1.90
CA PHE A 112 15.11 3.71 2.09
C PHE A 112 16.19 2.61 2.08
N THR A 113 17.37 2.89 1.54
CA THR A 113 18.55 2.01 1.65
C THR A 113 19.41 2.31 2.88
N ALA A 114 18.98 3.27 3.74
CA ALA A 114 19.68 3.73 4.94
C ALA A 114 21.10 4.26 4.69
N LYS A 115 21.37 4.83 3.52
CA LYS A 115 22.57 5.64 3.25
C LYS A 115 22.42 7.05 3.82
N VAL A 116 21.20 7.60 3.77
CA VAL A 116 20.79 8.84 4.42
C VAL A 116 20.01 8.45 5.67
N THR A 117 20.46 8.94 6.84
CA THR A 117 19.92 8.57 8.16
C THR A 117 19.48 9.77 9.00
N ASN A 118 19.65 10.99 8.47
CA ASN A 118 19.20 12.22 9.11
C ASN A 118 18.61 13.14 8.06
N TRP A 119 17.49 13.76 8.36
CA TRP A 119 16.77 14.65 7.45
C TRP A 119 17.59 15.85 6.98
N LYS A 120 18.55 16.36 7.78
CA LYS A 120 19.44 17.46 7.36
C LYS A 120 20.26 17.15 6.12
N GLN A 121 20.54 15.87 5.85
CA GLN A 121 21.31 15.43 4.68
C GLN A 121 20.55 15.65 3.36
N VAL A 122 19.22 15.84 3.45
CA VAL A 122 18.34 16.10 2.30
C VAL A 122 17.61 17.44 2.42
N GLY A 123 18.13 18.36 3.22
CA GLY A 123 17.60 19.72 3.37
C GLY A 123 16.49 19.89 4.42
N GLY A 124 16.21 18.85 5.19
CA GLY A 124 15.27 18.87 6.31
C GLY A 124 15.90 19.36 7.63
N PRO A 125 15.18 19.20 8.75
CA PRO A 125 15.68 19.52 10.08
C PRO A 125 16.77 18.55 10.53
N ASP A 126 17.53 18.92 11.56
CA ASP A 126 18.45 17.98 12.23
C ASP A 126 17.65 16.98 13.08
N GLU A 127 17.11 15.97 12.43
CA GLU A 127 16.24 14.94 13.00
C GLU A 127 16.64 13.59 12.41
N PRO A 128 16.89 12.55 13.22
CA PRO A 128 17.12 11.18 12.72
C PRO A 128 15.94 10.67 11.93
N ILE A 129 16.21 9.97 10.83
CA ILE A 129 15.17 9.32 10.03
C ILE A 129 14.74 8.03 10.72
N VAL A 130 13.44 7.89 10.96
CA VAL A 130 12.79 6.64 11.38
C VAL A 130 12.18 6.00 10.14
N LEU A 131 12.87 5.00 9.60
CA LEU A 131 12.42 4.29 8.40
C LEU A 131 11.34 3.27 8.77
N ILE A 132 10.19 3.34 8.11
CA ILE A 132 9.07 2.42 8.32
C ILE A 132 8.80 1.67 7.03
N THR A 133 8.91 0.35 7.07
CA THR A 133 8.80 -0.53 5.92
C THR A 133 7.69 -1.56 6.11
N ARG A 134 7.41 -2.30 5.05
CA ARG A 134 6.42 -3.38 5.01
C ARG A 134 7.10 -4.73 4.84
N PRO A 135 6.47 -5.85 5.25
CA PRO A 135 7.01 -7.19 5.05
C PRO A 135 7.09 -7.57 3.56
N ALA A 136 7.85 -8.62 3.26
CA ALA A 136 8.05 -9.10 1.88
C ALA A 136 6.74 -9.54 1.18
N THR A 137 5.70 -9.87 1.95
CA THR A 137 4.36 -10.21 1.45
C THR A 137 3.59 -8.99 0.92
N SER A 138 3.99 -7.76 1.27
CA SER A 138 3.31 -6.54 0.87
C SER A 138 3.45 -6.29 -0.64
N GLY A 139 2.31 -6.13 -1.33
CA GLY A 139 2.26 -5.66 -2.71
C GLY A 139 2.62 -4.19 -2.82
N THR A 140 2.20 -3.36 -1.86
CA THR A 140 2.57 -1.94 -1.77
C THR A 140 4.08 -1.77 -1.73
N ARG A 141 4.79 -2.56 -0.92
CA ARG A 141 6.25 -2.58 -0.89
C ARG A 141 6.85 -2.94 -2.25
N ALA A 142 6.35 -4.00 -2.90
CA ALA A 142 6.86 -4.43 -4.19
C ALA A 142 6.76 -3.32 -5.25
N LEU A 143 5.60 -2.66 -5.34
CA LEU A 143 5.39 -1.56 -6.28
C LEU A 143 6.22 -0.32 -5.91
N PHE A 144 6.32 0.02 -4.63
CA PHE A 144 7.13 1.15 -4.19
C PHE A 144 8.62 0.94 -4.52
N GLN A 145 9.15 -0.25 -4.27
CA GLN A 145 10.53 -0.59 -4.64
C GLN A 145 10.77 -0.49 -6.16
N GLU A 146 9.84 -1.01 -6.96
CA GLU A 146 9.97 -0.99 -8.42
C GLU A 146 9.93 0.43 -8.99
N PHE A 147 8.89 1.20 -8.65
CA PHE A 147 8.62 2.48 -9.31
C PHE A 147 9.26 3.69 -8.63
N ALA A 148 9.36 3.70 -7.31
CA ALA A 148 9.92 4.82 -6.56
C ALA A 148 11.41 4.66 -6.25
N LEU A 149 11.87 3.44 -6.00
CA LEU A 149 13.27 3.17 -5.63
C LEU A 149 14.12 2.58 -6.77
N GLY A 150 13.57 2.48 -8.00
CA GLY A 150 14.27 1.90 -9.15
C GLY A 150 14.71 0.45 -8.94
N GLY A 151 13.95 -0.33 -8.17
CA GLY A 151 14.27 -1.72 -7.83
C GLY A 151 15.22 -1.91 -6.63
N ALA A 152 15.66 -0.82 -6.00
CA ALA A 152 16.53 -0.92 -4.82
C ALA A 152 15.80 -1.57 -3.64
N LYS A 153 16.50 -2.44 -2.92
CA LYS A 153 15.94 -3.12 -1.73
C LYS A 153 16.00 -2.22 -0.51
N GLU A 154 14.90 -2.14 0.22
CA GLU A 154 14.83 -1.42 1.48
C GLU A 154 15.73 -2.03 2.56
N ALA A 155 16.29 -1.17 3.42
CA ALA A 155 17.12 -1.57 4.56
C ALA A 155 16.23 -2.05 5.72
N THR A 156 15.60 -3.20 5.58
CA THR A 156 14.65 -3.75 6.57
C THR A 156 15.29 -4.06 7.93
N ASN A 157 16.59 -4.32 7.96
CA ASN A 157 17.34 -4.50 9.20
C ASN A 157 17.60 -3.20 9.99
N LYS A 158 17.24 -2.05 9.42
CA LYS A 158 17.36 -0.70 10.01
C LYS A 158 16.03 0.05 10.03
N SER A 159 14.93 -0.65 9.89
CA SER A 159 13.58 -0.07 9.83
C SER A 159 12.66 -0.70 10.88
N LEU A 160 11.55 0.00 11.14
CA LEU A 160 10.39 -0.58 11.80
C LEU A 160 9.53 -1.23 10.72
N GLU A 161 9.37 -2.54 10.77
CA GLU A 161 8.50 -3.25 9.85
C GLU A 161 7.07 -3.31 10.41
N THR A 162 6.07 -2.99 9.58
CA THR A 162 4.65 -3.02 9.94
C THR A 162 3.87 -3.93 9.00
N ASP A 163 2.87 -4.66 9.54
CA ASP A 163 2.14 -5.68 8.79
C ASP A 163 1.18 -5.09 7.75
N ASP A 164 0.62 -3.92 8.00
CA ASP A 164 -0.38 -3.31 7.13
C ASP A 164 -0.25 -1.79 7.00
N SER A 165 -1.00 -1.21 6.06
CA SER A 165 -0.96 0.22 5.75
C SER A 165 -1.49 1.10 6.89
N GLY A 166 -2.49 0.65 7.65
CA GLY A 166 -3.02 1.39 8.79
C GLY A 166 -2.00 1.51 9.91
N THR A 167 -1.35 0.41 10.25
CA THR A 167 -0.27 0.36 11.25
C THR A 167 0.94 1.19 10.81
N LEU A 168 1.27 1.19 9.51
CA LEU A 168 2.32 2.06 8.98
C LEU A 168 1.98 3.54 9.22
N LEU A 169 0.78 3.98 8.89
CA LEU A 169 0.35 5.36 9.11
C LEU A 169 0.40 5.76 10.58
N GLN A 170 -0.03 4.89 11.49
CA GLN A 170 0.07 5.13 12.92
C GLN A 170 1.54 5.29 13.36
N SER A 171 2.42 4.42 12.86
CA SER A 171 3.85 4.50 13.15
C SER A 171 4.48 5.79 12.61
N VAL A 172 4.06 6.26 11.43
CA VAL A 172 4.51 7.56 10.88
C VAL A 172 4.02 8.71 11.73
N LYS A 173 2.78 8.69 12.19
CA LYS A 173 2.20 9.71 13.07
C LYS A 173 2.95 9.81 14.39
N ASP A 174 3.29 8.68 14.98
CA ASP A 174 3.83 8.61 16.35
C ASP A 174 5.35 8.91 16.42
N ASN A 175 6.06 8.88 15.30
CA ASN A 175 7.51 9.09 15.24
C ASN A 175 7.85 10.35 14.45
N LYS A 176 8.46 11.36 15.08
CA LYS A 176 8.76 12.68 14.49
C LYS A 176 9.61 12.62 13.23
N GLY A 177 10.62 11.75 13.20
CA GLY A 177 11.51 11.60 12.04
C GLY A 177 11.01 10.57 11.01
N ALA A 178 9.78 10.10 11.10
CA ALA A 178 9.32 8.95 10.33
C ALA A 178 9.05 9.26 8.85
N ILE A 179 9.38 8.26 8.03
CA ILE A 179 8.97 8.13 6.63
C ILE A 179 8.53 6.69 6.35
N GLY A 180 7.47 6.54 5.58
CA GLY A 180 6.96 5.29 5.05
C GLY A 180 6.26 5.52 3.72
N TYR A 181 5.43 4.59 3.29
CA TYR A 181 4.66 4.69 2.05
C TYR A 181 3.32 3.96 2.18
N VAL A 182 2.29 4.50 1.55
CA VAL A 182 0.94 3.91 1.52
C VAL A 182 0.25 4.17 0.18
N ALA A 183 -0.83 3.45 -0.08
CA ALA A 183 -1.75 3.80 -1.14
C ALA A 183 -2.48 5.12 -0.83
N LEU A 184 -2.71 5.94 -1.85
CA LEU A 184 -3.34 7.25 -1.74
C LEU A 184 -4.74 7.20 -1.07
N SER A 185 -5.45 6.07 -1.20
CA SER A 185 -6.76 5.86 -0.54
C SER A 185 -6.72 5.99 0.98
N TYR A 186 -5.59 5.74 1.63
CA TYR A 186 -5.42 5.92 3.07
C TYR A 186 -5.19 7.37 3.49
N LEU A 187 -4.94 8.26 2.54
CA LEU A 187 -4.61 9.68 2.78
C LEU A 187 -5.82 10.59 2.58
N VAL A 188 -6.92 10.07 2.05
CA VAL A 188 -8.17 10.82 1.91
C VAL A 188 -8.67 11.25 3.30
N ASN A 189 -8.76 12.59 3.49
CA ASN A 189 -9.13 13.21 4.77
C ASN A 189 -8.18 12.92 5.97
N ASN A 190 -7.01 12.34 5.74
CA ASN A 190 -6.01 12.13 6.78
C ASN A 190 -5.22 13.43 7.01
N LYS A 191 -5.26 13.94 8.24
CA LYS A 191 -4.54 15.16 8.68
C LYS A 191 -3.40 14.86 9.64
N ASP A 192 -3.15 13.60 9.94
CA ASP A 192 -2.17 13.16 10.94
C ASP A 192 -0.77 12.96 10.36
N VAL A 193 -0.69 12.75 9.05
CA VAL A 193 0.56 12.60 8.29
C VAL A 193 0.58 13.56 7.11
N ALA A 194 1.74 13.71 6.47
CA ALA A 194 1.89 14.50 5.26
C ALA A 194 2.47 13.64 4.13
N THR A 195 2.13 13.97 2.89
CA THR A 195 2.77 13.41 1.70
C THR A 195 4.03 14.20 1.34
N VAL A 196 4.91 13.55 0.57
CA VAL A 196 6.10 14.18 -0.02
C VAL A 196 6.02 14.01 -1.53
N ALA A 197 6.23 15.12 -2.26
CA ALA A 197 6.37 15.05 -3.72
C ALA A 197 7.65 14.29 -4.11
N ILE A 198 7.61 13.59 -5.23
CA ILE A 198 8.80 12.95 -5.83
C ILE A 198 9.16 13.74 -7.08
N ASP A 199 10.42 14.25 -7.13
CA ASP A 199 10.89 15.10 -8.22
C ASP A 199 9.95 16.29 -8.52
N GLY A 200 9.32 16.83 -7.46
CA GLY A 200 8.38 17.95 -7.56
C GLY A 200 6.95 17.55 -7.97
N VAL A 201 6.68 16.26 -8.20
CA VAL A 201 5.34 15.77 -8.55
C VAL A 201 4.61 15.33 -7.29
N GLU A 202 3.49 15.99 -6.99
CA GLU A 202 2.62 15.66 -5.87
C GLU A 202 1.82 14.37 -6.13
N PRO A 203 1.62 13.52 -5.11
CA PRO A 203 0.82 12.31 -5.24
C PRO A 203 -0.67 12.65 -5.20
N THR A 204 -1.21 13.08 -6.33
CA THR A 204 -2.63 13.43 -6.52
C THR A 204 -3.29 12.52 -7.54
N LEU A 205 -4.62 12.44 -7.51
CA LEU A 205 -5.38 11.72 -8.54
C LEU A 205 -5.14 12.30 -9.93
N ASP A 206 -5.11 13.63 -10.06
CA ASP A 206 -4.87 14.31 -11.34
C ASP A 206 -3.51 13.97 -11.92
N ASN A 207 -2.45 13.98 -11.11
CA ASN A 207 -1.12 13.56 -11.55
C ASN A 207 -1.07 12.07 -11.91
N THR A 208 -1.79 11.22 -11.17
CA THR A 208 -1.92 9.80 -11.49
C THR A 208 -2.58 9.58 -12.84
N TYR A 209 -3.72 10.23 -13.10
CA TYR A 209 -4.45 10.09 -14.38
C TYR A 209 -3.71 10.71 -15.56
N SER A 210 -2.92 11.76 -15.34
CA SER A 210 -2.11 12.39 -16.39
C SER A 210 -0.79 11.67 -16.67
N GLY A 211 -0.43 10.64 -15.89
CA GLY A 211 0.80 9.87 -16.07
C GLY A 211 2.07 10.62 -15.67
N LYS A 212 1.96 11.58 -14.77
CA LYS A 212 3.12 12.34 -14.24
C LYS A 212 3.84 11.56 -13.16
#